data_8783821839f8db261852a2d49b042b6c
#
_entry.id   8783821839f8db261852a2d49b042b6c
#
_cell.length_a   1.000
_cell.length_b   1.000
_cell.length_c   1.000
_cell.angle_alpha   90.00
_cell.angle_beta   90.00
_cell.angle_gamma   90.00
#
_symmetry.space_group_name_H-M   'P 1'
#
loop_
_entity.id
_entity.type
_entity.pdbx_description
1 polymer ?
#
loop_
_entity_poly.entity_id
_entity_poly.type
_entity_poly.pdbx_seq_one_letter_code
_entity_poly.pdbx_strand_id
1 'polypeptide(L)'
;RQELFEKASNSTSDIIFLDLEDSVSLGDKKKARKKVIEAINDIDWKQKTISVRVNSYDTTLIEEDIKDLLKLTSDRLDLLMFPKVSSDKEVFKFDELVTAYEKKFKRTKKIGFEIIIETTLGLININQIALASKRNESLHFGSADFAASLGAKTTSIGGTNKNYGVLDDNAKNRRFFLNDMWHSALFKIVLTAHA
;
A
#
# COMPACT_ATOMS: atom_id res chain seq x y z
N ARG A 1 -14.32 -1.47 -12.69
CA ARG A 1 -14.98 -1.18 -13.98
C ARG A 1 -13.90 -1.23 -15.04
N GLN A 2 -14.11 -1.94 -16.13
CA GLN A 2 -13.11 -2.12 -17.20
C GLN A 2 -12.63 -0.77 -17.77
N GLU A 3 -13.54 0.16 -17.99
CA GLU A 3 -13.28 1.53 -18.45
C GLU A 3 -12.24 2.28 -17.57
N LEU A 4 -12.20 1.97 -16.26
CA LEU A 4 -11.22 2.58 -15.35
C LEU A 4 -9.81 2.02 -15.56
N PHE A 5 -9.68 0.75 -15.91
CA PHE A 5 -8.39 0.14 -16.20
C PHE A 5 -7.78 0.69 -17.49
N GLU A 6 -8.58 0.81 -18.55
CA GLU A 6 -8.16 1.42 -19.82
C GLU A 6 -7.79 2.90 -19.63
N LYS A 7 -8.60 3.64 -18.85
CA LYS A 7 -8.26 5.03 -18.48
C LYS A 7 -6.95 5.12 -17.72
N ALA A 8 -6.70 4.20 -16.80
CA ALA A 8 -5.45 4.15 -16.04
C ALA A 8 -4.25 3.83 -16.94
N SER A 9 -4.38 2.88 -17.90
CA SER A 9 -3.30 2.56 -18.83
C SER A 9 -2.92 3.75 -19.71
N ASN A 10 -3.84 4.65 -20.00
CA ASN A 10 -3.62 5.87 -20.80
C ASN A 10 -3.26 7.11 -19.97
N SER A 11 -3.17 6.99 -18.64
CA SER A 11 -2.74 8.08 -17.77
C SER A 11 -1.25 8.39 -17.92
N THR A 12 -0.80 9.50 -17.34
CA THR A 12 0.63 9.87 -17.27
C THR A 12 1.36 9.26 -16.10
N SER A 13 0.68 8.44 -15.27
CA SER A 13 1.30 7.78 -14.11
C SER A 13 2.28 6.71 -14.53
N ASP A 14 3.40 6.59 -13.84
CA ASP A 14 4.41 5.55 -14.07
C ASP A 14 4.03 4.22 -13.42
N ILE A 15 3.29 4.28 -12.31
CA ILE A 15 2.83 3.12 -11.55
C ILE A 15 1.30 3.14 -11.47
N ILE A 16 0.69 2.00 -11.69
CA ILE A 16 -0.74 1.77 -11.47
C ILE A 16 -0.91 0.68 -10.44
N PHE A 17 -1.64 0.96 -9.37
CA PHE A 17 -2.06 -0.10 -8.47
C PHE A 17 -3.55 -0.43 -8.65
N LEU A 18 -3.85 -1.71 -8.65
CA LEU A 18 -5.20 -2.29 -8.74
C LEU A 18 -5.59 -2.76 -7.34
N ASP A 19 -6.80 -2.41 -6.89
CA ASP A 19 -7.18 -2.60 -5.50
C ASP A 19 -8.10 -3.80 -5.29
N LEU A 20 -7.74 -4.67 -4.35
CA LEU A 20 -8.57 -5.78 -3.85
C LEU A 20 -9.03 -5.56 -2.40
N GLU A 21 -8.58 -4.49 -1.75
CA GLU A 21 -8.79 -4.24 -0.32
C GLU A 21 -10.00 -3.31 -0.09
N ASP A 22 -9.83 -2.15 0.49
CA ASP A 22 -10.88 -1.29 1.03
C ASP A 22 -11.88 -0.78 0.00
N SER A 23 -11.49 -0.61 -1.26
CA SER A 23 -12.40 -0.19 -2.32
C SER A 23 -13.38 -1.28 -2.79
N VAL A 24 -13.24 -2.50 -2.27
CA VAL A 24 -14.01 -3.67 -2.68
C VAL A 24 -14.80 -4.23 -1.52
N SER A 25 -16.12 -4.32 -1.68
CA SER A 25 -16.99 -4.94 -0.67
C SER A 25 -16.66 -6.42 -0.46
N LEU A 26 -16.89 -6.94 0.76
CA LEU A 26 -16.58 -8.33 1.10
C LEU A 26 -17.22 -9.34 0.11
N GLY A 27 -18.47 -9.10 -0.29
CA GLY A 27 -19.19 -9.97 -1.23
C GLY A 27 -18.63 -9.94 -2.66
N ASP A 28 -17.89 -8.89 -3.02
CA ASP A 28 -17.35 -8.71 -4.36
C ASP A 28 -15.86 -9.11 -4.50
N LYS A 29 -15.18 -9.47 -3.42
CA LYS A 29 -13.73 -9.76 -3.41
C LYS A 29 -13.31 -10.76 -4.50
N LYS A 30 -13.99 -11.89 -4.60
CA LYS A 30 -13.70 -12.92 -5.61
C LYS A 30 -13.91 -12.39 -7.05
N LYS A 31 -14.95 -11.63 -7.27
CA LYS A 31 -15.25 -11.02 -8.59
C LYS A 31 -14.23 -9.94 -8.94
N ALA A 32 -13.83 -9.14 -7.98
CA ALA A 32 -12.80 -8.11 -8.16
C ALA A 32 -11.45 -8.73 -8.50
N ARG A 33 -11.02 -9.78 -7.78
CA ARG A 33 -9.78 -10.53 -8.07
C ARG A 33 -9.77 -11.03 -9.51
N LYS A 34 -10.87 -11.68 -9.95
CA LYS A 34 -10.97 -12.13 -11.35
C LYS A 34 -10.79 -10.98 -12.35
N LYS A 35 -11.46 -9.85 -12.14
CA LYS A 35 -11.35 -8.68 -13.02
C LYS A 35 -9.94 -8.07 -13.03
N VAL A 36 -9.26 -8.05 -11.89
CA VAL A 36 -7.88 -7.57 -11.78
C VAL A 36 -6.95 -8.48 -12.58
N ILE A 37 -7.10 -9.80 -12.47
CA ILE A 37 -6.32 -10.77 -13.23
C ILE A 37 -6.55 -10.61 -14.74
N GLU A 38 -7.79 -10.51 -15.17
CA GLU A 38 -8.15 -10.25 -16.58
C GLU A 38 -7.53 -8.93 -17.05
N ALA A 39 -7.63 -7.85 -16.27
CA ALA A 39 -7.05 -6.56 -16.64
C ALA A 39 -5.52 -6.60 -16.78
N ILE A 40 -4.81 -7.33 -15.89
CA ILE A 40 -3.35 -7.47 -15.98
C ILE A 40 -2.95 -8.20 -17.25
N ASN A 41 -3.72 -9.20 -17.67
CA ASN A 41 -3.42 -10.02 -18.85
C ASN A 41 -3.82 -9.38 -20.18
N ASP A 42 -4.97 -8.68 -20.21
CA ASP A 42 -5.62 -8.30 -21.45
C ASP A 42 -5.37 -6.85 -21.86
N ILE A 43 -4.97 -5.98 -20.92
CA ILE A 43 -4.76 -4.56 -21.20
C ILE A 43 -3.28 -4.29 -21.53
N ASP A 44 -3.05 -3.48 -22.55
CA ASP A 44 -1.72 -2.93 -22.82
C ASP A 44 -1.36 -1.84 -21.80
N TRP A 45 -0.60 -2.23 -20.79
CA TRP A 45 -0.12 -1.34 -19.73
C TRP A 45 1.12 -0.52 -20.14
N LYS A 46 1.61 -0.68 -21.37
CA LYS A 46 2.79 0.02 -21.89
C LYS A 46 4.02 -0.22 -21.00
N GLN A 47 4.72 0.86 -20.61
CA GLN A 47 5.90 0.79 -19.74
C GLN A 47 5.58 0.98 -18.24
N LYS A 48 4.30 0.98 -17.88
CA LYS A 48 3.89 1.21 -16.48
C LYS A 48 4.21 0.02 -15.58
N THR A 49 4.62 0.30 -14.38
CA THR A 49 4.69 -0.70 -13.30
C THR A 49 3.29 -1.04 -12.79
N ILE A 50 2.98 -2.31 -12.70
CA ILE A 50 1.66 -2.79 -12.24
C ILE A 50 1.78 -3.41 -10.86
N SER A 51 1.08 -2.82 -9.91
CA SER A 51 0.96 -3.28 -8.54
C SER A 51 -0.46 -3.73 -8.23
N VAL A 52 -0.63 -4.67 -7.31
CA VAL A 52 -1.93 -5.06 -6.78
C VAL A 52 -1.93 -4.93 -5.27
N ARG A 53 -2.83 -4.09 -4.72
CA ARG A 53 -3.08 -4.07 -3.29
C ARG A 53 -3.95 -5.25 -2.92
N VAL A 54 -3.36 -6.20 -2.20
CA VAL A 54 -4.03 -7.40 -1.70
C VAL A 54 -4.78 -7.11 -0.40
N ASN A 55 -5.61 -8.04 0.05
CA ASN A 55 -6.27 -7.92 1.35
C ASN A 55 -5.26 -8.00 2.49
N SER A 56 -5.61 -7.44 3.66
CA SER A 56 -4.72 -7.38 4.81
C SER A 56 -4.43 -8.77 5.42
N TYR A 57 -3.32 -8.87 6.16
CA TYR A 57 -2.81 -10.10 6.73
C TYR A 57 -3.76 -10.80 7.71
N ASP A 58 -4.56 -10.05 8.42
CA ASP A 58 -5.55 -10.54 9.40
C ASP A 58 -6.80 -11.18 8.75
N THR A 59 -6.87 -11.19 7.42
CA THR A 59 -7.96 -11.81 6.67
C THR A 59 -7.56 -13.17 6.09
N THR A 60 -8.54 -14.04 5.88
CA THR A 60 -8.34 -15.31 5.16
C THR A 60 -8.17 -15.12 3.65
N LEU A 61 -8.34 -13.90 3.15
CA LEU A 61 -8.34 -13.59 1.72
C LEU A 61 -6.95 -13.42 1.12
N ILE A 62 -5.97 -13.02 1.93
CA ILE A 62 -4.62 -12.70 1.44
C ILE A 62 -3.94 -13.87 0.74
N GLU A 63 -4.05 -15.07 1.30
CA GLU A 63 -3.44 -16.26 0.68
C GLU A 63 -4.07 -16.59 -0.67
N GLU A 64 -5.41 -16.47 -0.77
CA GLU A 64 -6.10 -16.66 -2.03
C GLU A 64 -5.73 -15.59 -3.05
N ASP A 65 -5.60 -14.31 -2.63
CA ASP A 65 -5.20 -13.22 -3.50
C ASP A 65 -3.82 -13.49 -4.09
N ILE A 66 -2.82 -13.74 -3.24
CA ILE A 66 -1.43 -13.99 -3.68
C ILE A 66 -1.38 -15.22 -4.59
N LYS A 67 -2.02 -16.32 -4.19
CA LYS A 67 -2.05 -17.55 -4.98
C LYS A 67 -2.64 -17.35 -6.37
N ASP A 68 -3.83 -16.73 -6.45
CA ASP A 68 -4.53 -16.56 -7.71
C ASP A 68 -3.81 -15.55 -8.61
N LEU A 69 -3.29 -14.46 -8.05
CA LEU A 69 -2.48 -13.48 -8.78
C LEU A 69 -1.22 -14.15 -9.36
N LEU A 70 -0.43 -14.86 -8.57
CA LEU A 70 0.81 -15.46 -9.05
C LEU A 70 0.57 -16.62 -10.01
N LYS A 71 -0.57 -17.30 -9.91
CA LYS A 71 -0.94 -18.41 -10.78
C LYS A 71 -1.49 -17.96 -12.13
N LEU A 72 -2.28 -16.89 -12.15
CA LEU A 72 -3.16 -16.57 -13.27
C LEU A 72 -2.77 -15.29 -14.01
N THR A 73 -1.89 -14.46 -13.45
CA THR A 73 -1.36 -13.29 -14.16
C THR A 73 -0.10 -13.64 -14.96
N SER A 74 0.09 -12.90 -16.06
CA SER A 74 1.33 -12.89 -16.83
C SER A 74 2.46 -12.21 -16.06
N ASP A 75 3.66 -12.16 -16.64
CA ASP A 75 4.83 -11.44 -16.08
C ASP A 75 4.65 -9.91 -16.09
N ARG A 76 3.46 -9.40 -16.45
CA ARG A 76 3.09 -7.99 -16.33
C ARG A 76 2.78 -7.55 -14.91
N LEU A 77 2.49 -8.47 -13.99
CA LEU A 77 2.43 -8.15 -12.57
C LEU A 77 3.85 -7.94 -12.03
N ASP A 78 4.11 -6.74 -11.52
CA ASP A 78 5.41 -6.32 -11.02
C ASP A 78 5.48 -6.39 -9.48
N LEU A 79 4.47 -5.86 -8.82
CA LEU A 79 4.47 -5.62 -7.37
C LEU A 79 3.19 -6.13 -6.70
N LEU A 80 3.33 -6.51 -5.44
CA LEU A 80 2.22 -6.68 -4.50
C LEU A 80 2.32 -5.61 -3.41
N MET A 81 1.21 -4.92 -3.16
CA MET A 81 1.10 -3.90 -2.13
C MET A 81 0.39 -4.49 -0.92
N PHE A 82 1.06 -4.48 0.23
CA PHE A 82 0.58 -5.04 1.49
C PHE A 82 0.08 -3.93 2.41
N PRO A 83 -1.24 -3.88 2.68
CA PRO A 83 -1.83 -2.90 3.59
C PRO A 83 -1.65 -3.30 5.06
N LYS A 84 -1.74 -2.34 5.95
CA LYS A 84 -1.86 -2.49 7.41
C LYS A 84 -0.73 -3.29 8.06
N VAL A 85 0.45 -3.31 7.44
CA VAL A 85 1.61 -4.06 7.96
C VAL A 85 2.05 -3.46 9.30
N SER A 86 2.18 -4.32 10.31
CA SER A 86 2.47 -3.93 11.69
C SER A 86 3.76 -4.55 12.25
N SER A 87 4.32 -5.56 11.58
CA SER A 87 5.55 -6.25 12.03
C SER A 87 6.38 -6.82 10.88
N ASP A 88 7.67 -7.00 11.15
CA ASP A 88 8.60 -7.75 10.29
C ASP A 88 8.15 -9.20 10.06
N LYS A 89 7.53 -9.83 11.05
CA LYS A 89 7.03 -11.21 10.96
C LYS A 89 5.97 -11.38 9.86
N GLU A 90 5.14 -10.36 9.66
CA GLU A 90 4.17 -10.36 8.57
C GLU A 90 4.89 -10.33 7.21
N VAL A 91 5.89 -9.45 7.07
CA VAL A 91 6.69 -9.35 5.85
C VAL A 91 7.45 -10.64 5.55
N PHE A 92 8.05 -11.28 6.55
CA PHE A 92 8.69 -12.59 6.38
C PHE A 92 7.69 -13.64 5.84
N LYS A 93 6.47 -13.67 6.38
CA LYS A 93 5.44 -14.60 5.90
C LYS A 93 4.98 -14.30 4.48
N PHE A 94 4.88 -13.02 4.11
CA PHE A 94 4.59 -12.65 2.72
C PHE A 94 5.70 -13.15 1.78
N ASP A 95 6.96 -12.97 2.16
CA ASP A 95 8.09 -13.42 1.36
C ASP A 95 8.13 -14.95 1.22
N GLU A 96 7.92 -15.69 2.29
CA GLU A 96 7.79 -17.15 2.26
C GLU A 96 6.68 -17.60 1.32
N LEU A 97 5.49 -17.01 1.43
CA LEU A 97 4.31 -17.34 0.66
C LEU A 97 4.50 -17.05 -0.83
N VAL A 98 4.97 -15.85 -1.15
CA VAL A 98 5.24 -15.42 -2.53
C VAL A 98 6.32 -16.27 -3.14
N THR A 99 7.42 -16.53 -2.44
CA THR A 99 8.52 -17.40 -2.92
C THR A 99 8.04 -18.82 -3.19
N ALA A 100 7.20 -19.37 -2.31
CA ALA A 100 6.63 -20.71 -2.51
C ALA A 100 5.74 -20.77 -3.76
N TYR A 101 4.90 -19.77 -3.98
CA TYR A 101 4.03 -19.73 -5.16
C TYR A 101 4.78 -19.38 -6.45
N GLU A 102 5.77 -18.49 -6.43
CA GLU A 102 6.65 -18.27 -7.59
C GLU A 102 7.30 -19.57 -8.06
N LYS A 103 7.86 -20.34 -7.12
CA LYS A 103 8.45 -21.65 -7.40
C LYS A 103 7.41 -22.66 -7.92
N LYS A 104 6.24 -22.75 -7.27
CA LYS A 104 5.16 -23.67 -7.62
C LYS A 104 4.62 -23.42 -9.03
N PHE A 105 4.46 -22.16 -9.40
CA PHE A 105 3.91 -21.77 -10.69
C PHE A 105 4.98 -21.42 -11.73
N LYS A 106 6.26 -21.65 -11.39
CA LYS A 106 7.42 -21.46 -12.29
C LYS A 106 7.48 -20.05 -12.89
N ARG A 107 7.19 -19.04 -12.06
CA ARG A 107 7.30 -17.65 -12.52
C ARG A 107 8.76 -17.30 -12.81
N THR A 108 8.97 -16.59 -13.90
CA THR A 108 10.31 -16.14 -14.32
C THR A 108 10.67 -14.79 -13.68
N LYS A 109 9.68 -13.94 -13.54
CA LYS A 109 9.82 -12.64 -12.90
C LYS A 109 9.49 -12.70 -11.42
N LYS A 110 10.39 -12.17 -10.59
CA LYS A 110 10.16 -12.02 -9.17
C LYS A 110 9.25 -10.83 -8.88
N ILE A 111 8.38 -10.98 -7.92
CA ILE A 111 7.46 -9.95 -7.45
C ILE A 111 8.13 -9.12 -6.36
N GLY A 112 8.14 -7.79 -6.53
CA GLY A 112 8.53 -6.84 -5.49
C GLY A 112 7.38 -6.50 -4.54
N PHE A 113 7.70 -5.88 -3.41
CA PHE A 113 6.75 -5.52 -2.36
C PHE A 113 6.67 -4.02 -2.18
N GLU A 114 5.45 -3.53 -2.05
CA GLU A 114 5.13 -2.19 -1.56
C GLU A 114 4.45 -2.34 -0.20
N ILE A 115 4.97 -1.67 0.81
CA ILE A 115 4.47 -1.80 2.18
C ILE A 115 3.74 -0.52 2.58
N ILE A 116 2.48 -0.63 3.02
CA ILE A 116 1.74 0.52 3.53
C ILE A 116 1.87 0.58 5.05
N ILE A 117 2.48 1.66 5.51
CA ILE A 117 2.57 2.02 6.93
C ILE A 117 1.36 2.88 7.27
N GLU A 118 0.37 2.25 7.88
CA GLU A 118 -0.92 2.88 8.18
C GLU A 118 -1.51 2.43 9.51
N THR A 119 -0.66 1.82 10.37
CA THR A 119 -0.96 1.53 11.76
C THR A 119 0.09 2.16 12.67
N THR A 120 -0.29 2.51 13.89
CA THR A 120 0.65 3.05 14.89
C THR A 120 1.76 2.05 15.19
N LEU A 121 1.42 0.76 15.27
CA LEU A 121 2.40 -0.31 15.50
C LEU A 121 3.35 -0.45 14.29
N GLY A 122 2.84 -0.36 13.05
CA GLY A 122 3.65 -0.37 11.84
C GLY A 122 4.68 0.76 11.82
N LEU A 123 4.28 1.98 12.22
CA LEU A 123 5.22 3.10 12.30
C LEU A 123 6.28 2.92 13.42
N ILE A 124 5.91 2.29 14.54
CA ILE A 124 6.86 1.97 15.60
C ILE A 124 7.91 0.96 15.11
N ASN A 125 7.48 -0.05 14.36
CA ASN A 125 8.31 -1.16 13.88
C ASN A 125 8.90 -0.94 12.47
N ILE A 126 8.79 0.26 11.91
CA ILE A 126 9.09 0.52 10.50
C ILE A 126 10.50 0.08 10.07
N ASN A 127 11.50 0.23 10.94
CA ASN A 127 12.88 -0.15 10.62
C ASN A 127 13.01 -1.68 10.43
N GLN A 128 12.36 -2.47 11.30
CA GLN A 128 12.33 -3.91 11.19
C GLN A 128 11.55 -4.36 9.95
N ILE A 129 10.41 -3.71 9.69
CA ILE A 129 9.56 -3.96 8.52
C ILE A 129 10.35 -3.71 7.23
N ALA A 130 11.05 -2.57 7.13
CA ALA A 130 11.80 -2.20 5.93
C ALA A 130 12.93 -3.19 5.61
N LEU A 131 13.58 -3.74 6.63
CA LEU A 131 14.70 -4.68 6.48
C LEU A 131 14.26 -6.14 6.36
N ALA A 132 12.98 -6.45 6.55
CA ALA A 132 12.50 -7.83 6.66
C ALA A 132 12.55 -8.63 5.35
N SER A 133 12.55 -7.98 4.19
CA SER A 133 12.68 -8.66 2.90
C SER A 133 13.46 -7.83 1.89
N LYS A 134 14.26 -8.49 1.07
CA LYS A 134 14.91 -7.88 -0.09
C LYS A 134 13.94 -7.56 -1.23
N ARG A 135 12.67 -7.96 -1.09
CA ARG A 135 11.59 -7.63 -2.03
C ARG A 135 10.97 -6.27 -1.76
N ASN A 136 11.23 -5.67 -0.58
CA ASN A 136 10.69 -4.36 -0.25
C ASN A 136 11.29 -3.30 -1.18
N GLU A 137 10.45 -2.70 -2.01
CA GLU A 137 10.86 -1.69 -2.99
C GLU A 137 10.39 -0.29 -2.59
N SER A 138 9.29 -0.20 -1.83
CA SER A 138 8.77 1.09 -1.37
C SER A 138 7.99 1.01 -0.06
N LEU A 139 7.97 2.12 0.64
CA LEU A 139 7.13 2.36 1.83
C LEU A 139 6.11 3.45 1.51
N HIS A 140 4.85 3.20 1.80
CA HIS A 140 3.75 4.14 1.60
C HIS A 140 3.17 4.57 2.94
N PHE A 141 2.58 5.77 3.00
CA PHE A 141 1.85 6.25 4.17
C PHE A 141 0.34 6.26 3.91
N GLY A 142 -0.41 5.46 4.66
CA GLY A 142 -1.87 5.42 4.61
C GLY A 142 -2.49 6.32 5.69
N SER A 143 -2.67 7.61 5.41
CA SER A 143 -3.07 8.62 6.40
C SER A 143 -4.44 8.36 7.04
N ALA A 144 -5.37 7.76 6.31
CA ALA A 144 -6.73 7.49 6.80
C ALA A 144 -6.76 6.42 7.89
N ASP A 145 -6.20 5.25 7.58
CA ASP A 145 -6.11 4.15 8.54
C ASP A 145 -5.15 4.48 9.68
N PHE A 146 -4.08 5.23 9.41
CA PHE A 146 -3.18 5.71 10.45
C PHE A 146 -3.90 6.63 11.43
N ALA A 147 -4.74 7.57 10.95
CA ALA A 147 -5.55 8.43 11.81
C ALA A 147 -6.49 7.62 12.69
N ALA A 148 -7.15 6.61 12.13
CA ALA A 148 -8.02 5.70 12.86
C ALA A 148 -7.24 4.88 13.92
N SER A 149 -6.09 4.32 13.54
CA SER A 149 -5.19 3.57 14.44
C SER A 149 -4.65 4.42 15.58
N LEU A 150 -4.39 5.71 15.33
CA LEU A 150 -3.94 6.68 16.33
C LEU A 150 -5.08 7.17 17.25
N GLY A 151 -6.34 6.93 16.89
CA GLY A 151 -7.50 7.50 17.55
C GLY A 151 -7.66 9.01 17.30
N ALA A 152 -7.09 9.52 16.20
CA ALA A 152 -7.17 10.92 15.85
C ALA A 152 -8.59 11.30 15.41
N LYS A 153 -9.10 12.40 15.96
CA LYS A 153 -10.38 13.00 15.55
C LYS A 153 -10.13 13.93 14.35
N THR A 154 -9.95 13.37 13.18
CA THR A 154 -9.81 14.16 11.94
C THR A 154 -11.05 13.97 11.07
N THR A 155 -11.48 15.05 10.42
CA THR A 155 -12.60 15.04 9.47
C THR A 155 -12.12 15.08 8.02
N SER A 156 -10.81 15.27 7.80
CA SER A 156 -10.19 15.39 6.47
C SER A 156 -9.15 14.31 6.28
N ILE A 157 -9.45 13.33 5.45
CA ILE A 157 -8.51 12.26 5.10
C ILE A 157 -7.43 12.85 4.18
N GLY A 158 -6.17 12.74 4.63
CA GLY A 158 -5.02 13.19 3.83
C GLY A 158 -4.85 14.71 3.69
N GLY A 159 -5.72 15.50 4.32
CA GLY A 159 -5.69 16.96 4.25
C GLY A 159 -5.10 17.62 5.50
N THR A 160 -4.80 18.92 5.38
CA THR A 160 -4.38 19.75 6.52
C THR A 160 -5.53 19.88 7.52
N ASN A 161 -5.28 19.60 8.78
CA ASN A 161 -6.25 19.85 9.84
C ASN A 161 -6.18 21.34 10.24
N LYS A 162 -7.27 22.08 10.02
CA LYS A 162 -7.37 23.52 10.32
C LYS A 162 -7.15 23.85 11.80
N ASN A 163 -7.30 22.87 12.68
CA ASN A 163 -7.13 23.03 14.12
C ASN A 163 -5.76 22.58 14.61
N TYR A 164 -4.88 22.11 13.72
CA TYR A 164 -3.53 21.67 14.06
C TYR A 164 -2.51 22.72 13.59
N GLY A 165 -1.93 23.42 14.53
CA GLY A 165 -0.98 24.47 14.22
C GLY A 165 -0.24 24.97 15.46
N VAL A 166 0.65 25.92 15.22
CA VAL A 166 1.49 26.53 16.23
C VAL A 166 1.13 28.00 16.36
N LEU A 167 1.02 28.51 17.57
CA LEU A 167 0.93 29.94 17.85
C LEU A 167 2.35 30.48 18.02
N ASP A 168 2.62 31.65 17.41
CA ASP A 168 3.86 32.37 17.72
C ASP A 168 3.86 32.91 19.15
N ASP A 169 5.02 33.32 19.64
CA ASP A 169 5.22 33.80 21.01
C ASP A 169 4.90 35.29 21.19
N ASN A 170 4.38 35.97 20.14
CA ASN A 170 4.00 37.36 20.22
C ASN A 170 2.80 37.57 21.15
N ALA A 171 3.07 37.94 22.42
CA ALA A 171 2.06 38.08 23.46
C ALA A 171 0.90 39.03 23.13
N LYS A 172 1.11 40.02 22.22
CA LYS A 172 0.10 41.01 21.87
C LYS A 172 -0.76 40.60 20.64
N ASN A 173 -0.24 39.76 19.76
CA ASN A 173 -0.92 39.46 18.51
C ASN A 173 -0.46 38.11 17.97
N ARG A 174 -0.82 37.03 18.69
CA ARG A 174 -0.46 35.66 18.33
C ARG A 174 -1.02 35.27 16.99
N ARG A 175 -0.15 34.87 16.09
CA ARG A 175 -0.52 34.31 14.79
C ARG A 175 -0.56 32.80 14.88
N PHE A 176 -1.56 32.21 14.24
CA PHE A 176 -1.70 30.77 14.11
C PHE A 176 -1.09 30.33 12.77
N PHE A 177 -0.15 29.40 12.83
CA PHE A 177 0.46 28.79 11.68
C PHE A 177 0.01 27.34 11.58
N LEU A 178 -0.59 26.96 10.47
CA LEU A 178 -0.95 25.57 10.21
C LEU A 178 0.31 24.70 10.22
N ASN A 179 0.21 23.55 10.85
CA ASN A 179 1.26 22.53 10.86
C ASN A 179 0.74 21.25 10.24
N ASP A 180 1.64 20.45 9.65
CA ASP A 180 1.31 19.13 9.14
C ASP A 180 1.35 18.11 10.29
N MET A 181 0.20 17.58 10.64
CA MET A 181 0.11 16.57 11.71
C MET A 181 0.80 15.24 11.37
N TRP A 182 1.05 15.00 10.09
CA TRP A 182 1.71 13.78 9.60
C TRP A 182 3.22 13.94 9.38
N HIS A 183 3.74 15.13 9.56
CA HIS A 183 5.14 15.47 9.26
C HIS A 183 6.13 14.48 9.88
N SER A 184 5.99 14.17 11.17
CA SER A 184 6.90 13.24 11.86
C SER A 184 6.80 11.80 11.33
N ALA A 185 5.59 11.35 10.99
CA ALA A 185 5.38 10.03 10.41
C ALA A 185 5.99 9.94 9.01
N LEU A 186 5.71 10.92 8.15
CA LEU A 186 6.27 11.01 6.79
C LEU A 186 7.80 11.11 6.82
N PHE A 187 8.35 11.95 7.70
CA PHE A 187 9.81 12.08 7.84
C PHE A 187 10.45 10.75 8.27
N LYS A 188 9.84 10.02 9.22
CA LYS A 188 10.33 8.71 9.65
C LYS A 188 10.29 7.69 8.52
N ILE A 189 9.24 7.68 7.70
CA ILE A 189 9.13 6.79 6.54
C ILE A 189 10.24 7.09 5.53
N VAL A 190 10.43 8.36 5.16
CA VAL A 190 11.47 8.78 4.23
C VAL A 190 12.85 8.43 4.75
N LEU A 191 13.13 8.73 6.02
CA LEU A 191 14.41 8.38 6.66
C LEU A 191 14.69 6.88 6.59
N THR A 192 13.69 6.06 6.91
CA THR A 192 13.83 4.59 6.89
C THR A 192 14.00 4.03 5.48
N ALA A 193 13.31 4.60 4.50
CA ALA A 193 13.42 4.15 3.12
C ALA A 193 14.79 4.46 2.49
N HIS A 194 15.53 5.43 3.02
CA HIS A 194 16.85 5.84 2.53
C HIS A 194 18.03 5.27 3.35
N ALA A 195 17.78 4.58 4.44
CA ALA A 195 18.82 4.00 5.29
C ALA A 195 19.23 2.61 4.81
#